data_dac5dcf451d56e5df53232d629ced34d
#
_entry.id   dac5dcf451d56e5df53232d629ced34d
#
_cell.length_a   1.000
_cell.length_b   1.000
_cell.length_c   1.000
_cell.angle_alpha   90.00
_cell.angle_beta   90.00
_cell.angle_gamma   90.00
#
_symmetry.space_group_name_H-M   'P 1'
#
loop_
_entity.id
_entity.type
_entity.pdbx_description
1 polymer ?
#
loop_
_entity_poly.entity_id
_entity_poly.type
_entity_poly.pdbx_seq_one_letter_code
_entity_poly.pdbx_strand_id
1 'polypeptide(L)'
;MNKMKRYLFILVAAAAMLTACQEKKESTVIIAPKPEPVKPSGPILMQDMKAENSVEWIGKTYKVIVKRKVDRELPMVEVEPGKKAYDNRISLTIVRPDGTEFFNKEYTKAAFMNCLDENTKKNGVLLGIVLDRAEGDNLIFAASVGSPDVLSDEFIPMVLTVGRMGDVSIKRDTTMDTSNDQEQQEEDEGV
;
A
#
# COMPACT_ATOMS: atom_id res chain seq x y z
N MET A 1 84.90 14.71 -27.46
CA MET A 1 83.40 14.57 -27.58
C MET A 1 82.85 15.95 -27.44
N ASN A 2 82.34 16.50 -28.56
CA ASN A 2 82.14 17.95 -28.72
C ASN A 2 81.02 18.55 -27.78
N LYS A 3 81.36 19.64 -27.12
CA LYS A 3 80.43 20.38 -26.28
C LYS A 3 79.07 20.66 -26.94
N MET A 4 79.10 20.82 -28.27
CA MET A 4 77.92 21.04 -29.09
C MET A 4 76.93 19.86 -29.09
N LYS A 5 77.39 18.57 -28.99
CA LYS A 5 76.56 17.39 -28.93
C LYS A 5 75.87 17.31 -27.56
N ARG A 6 76.48 17.78 -26.50
CA ARG A 6 75.88 17.79 -25.14
C ARG A 6 74.71 18.79 -25.06
N TYR A 7 74.83 19.96 -25.66
CA TYR A 7 73.74 20.95 -25.71
C TYR A 7 72.59 20.52 -26.60
N LEU A 8 72.88 19.78 -27.70
CA LEU A 8 71.84 19.24 -28.54
C LEU A 8 71.00 18.19 -27.79
N PHE A 9 71.64 17.33 -26.98
CA PHE A 9 70.94 16.34 -26.13
C PHE A 9 70.10 16.99 -25.03
N ILE A 10 70.57 18.09 -24.41
CA ILE A 10 69.83 18.80 -23.40
C ILE A 10 68.62 19.52 -24.01
N LEU A 11 68.73 20.05 -25.21
CA LEU A 11 67.65 20.73 -25.91
C LEU A 11 66.54 19.77 -26.39
N VAL A 12 66.90 18.55 -26.81
CA VAL A 12 65.95 17.50 -27.16
C VAL A 12 65.24 16.94 -25.91
N ALA A 13 65.93 16.80 -24.78
CA ALA A 13 65.34 16.34 -23.52
C ALA A 13 64.33 17.39 -22.92
N ALA A 14 64.62 18.71 -23.08
CA ALA A 14 63.74 19.77 -22.67
C ALA A 14 62.46 19.88 -23.53
N ALA A 15 62.55 19.55 -24.83
CA ALA A 15 61.38 19.53 -25.73
C ALA A 15 60.40 18.36 -25.47
N ALA A 16 60.90 17.24 -24.87
CA ALA A 16 60.08 16.07 -24.57
C ALA A 16 59.21 16.24 -23.31
N MET A 17 59.44 17.27 -22.49
CA MET A 17 58.69 17.50 -21.26
C MET A 17 57.46 18.43 -21.42
N LEU A 18 57.20 18.95 -22.63
CA LEU A 18 56.11 19.87 -22.88
C LEU A 18 54.84 19.19 -23.46
N THR A 19 54.83 17.87 -23.63
CA THR A 19 53.70 17.17 -24.23
C THR A 19 52.84 16.36 -23.23
N ALA A 20 53.05 16.54 -21.94
CA ALA A 20 52.31 15.82 -20.93
C ALA A 20 51.47 16.78 -20.08
N CYS A 21 50.38 17.31 -20.63
CA CYS A 21 49.19 17.72 -19.91
C CYS A 21 48.11 18.18 -20.91
N GLN A 22 47.53 17.21 -21.62
CA GLN A 22 46.22 17.39 -22.16
C GLN A 22 45.27 16.66 -21.24
N GLU A 23 44.80 17.37 -20.17
CA GLU A 23 43.66 16.94 -19.41
C GLU A 23 42.47 16.85 -20.35
N LYS A 24 42.13 15.61 -20.71
CA LYS A 24 40.86 15.30 -21.31
C LYS A 24 39.81 15.62 -20.24
N LYS A 25 39.20 16.79 -20.33
CA LYS A 25 37.95 17.06 -19.65
C LYS A 25 36.95 16.05 -20.16
N GLU A 26 36.83 14.92 -19.45
CA GLU A 26 35.67 14.07 -19.59
C GLU A 26 34.49 14.90 -19.11
N SER A 27 33.70 15.38 -20.05
CA SER A 27 32.40 15.92 -19.77
C SER A 27 31.57 14.77 -19.20
N THR A 28 31.48 14.69 -17.87
CA THR A 28 30.49 13.90 -17.15
C THR A 28 29.11 14.50 -17.39
N VAL A 29 28.68 14.51 -18.65
CA VAL A 29 27.26 14.61 -18.95
C VAL A 29 26.71 13.24 -18.61
N ILE A 30 26.23 13.07 -17.38
CA ILE A 30 25.36 11.96 -17.02
C ILE A 30 24.09 12.18 -17.86
N ILE A 31 24.10 11.62 -19.08
CA ILE A 31 22.87 11.46 -19.84
C ILE A 31 22.08 10.42 -19.06
N ALA A 32 21.22 10.87 -18.14
CA ALA A 32 20.24 10.00 -17.55
C ALA A 32 19.51 9.32 -18.73
N PRO A 33 19.45 7.99 -18.78
CA PRO A 33 18.74 7.32 -19.85
C PRO A 33 17.31 7.87 -19.84
N LYS A 34 16.83 8.32 -21.01
CA LYS A 34 15.44 8.76 -21.18
C LYS A 34 14.58 7.64 -20.60
N PRO A 35 13.68 7.92 -19.62
CA PRO A 35 12.85 6.87 -19.07
C PRO A 35 12.12 6.18 -20.22
N GLU A 36 12.32 4.88 -20.33
CA GLU A 36 11.57 4.09 -21.31
C GLU A 36 10.09 4.34 -21.09
N PRO A 37 9.29 4.52 -22.14
CA PRO A 37 7.85 4.66 -21.98
C PRO A 37 7.34 3.42 -21.25
N VAL A 38 6.85 3.63 -20.03
CA VAL A 38 6.27 2.58 -19.20
C VAL A 38 5.13 1.99 -20.03
N LYS A 39 5.27 0.74 -20.47
CA LYS A 39 4.19 0.02 -21.15
C LYS A 39 2.98 0.09 -20.20
N PRO A 40 1.78 0.43 -20.69
CA PRO A 40 0.60 0.46 -19.84
C PRO A 40 0.51 -0.89 -19.14
N SER A 41 0.76 -0.92 -17.85
CA SER A 41 0.50 -2.10 -17.04
C SER A 41 -1.00 -2.33 -17.09
N GLY A 42 -1.45 -3.59 -17.29
CA GLY A 42 -2.87 -3.91 -17.21
C GLY A 42 -3.50 -3.43 -15.89
N PRO A 43 -4.83 -3.59 -15.73
CA PRO A 43 -5.49 -3.18 -14.50
C PRO A 43 -4.84 -3.80 -13.26
N ILE A 44 -4.77 -3.06 -12.17
CA ILE A 44 -4.24 -3.55 -10.90
C ILE A 44 -5.16 -4.67 -10.39
N LEU A 45 -4.55 -5.74 -9.91
CA LEU A 45 -5.20 -6.88 -9.28
C LEU A 45 -4.58 -7.07 -7.90
N MET A 46 -5.40 -7.06 -6.86
CA MET A 46 -4.94 -7.46 -5.53
C MET A 46 -4.83 -8.98 -5.46
N GLN A 47 -3.87 -9.47 -4.70
CA GLN A 47 -3.72 -10.93 -4.49
C GLN A 47 -4.90 -11.49 -3.71
N ASP A 48 -5.32 -12.71 -4.03
CA ASP A 48 -6.28 -13.45 -3.22
C ASP A 48 -5.71 -13.67 -1.82
N MET A 49 -6.58 -13.55 -0.81
CA MET A 49 -6.19 -13.72 0.60
C MET A 49 -7.19 -14.63 1.30
N LYS A 50 -6.68 -15.48 2.18
CA LYS A 50 -7.48 -16.25 3.13
C LYS A 50 -6.86 -16.12 4.51
N ALA A 51 -7.66 -15.73 5.49
CA ALA A 51 -7.29 -15.73 6.91
C ALA A 51 -8.27 -16.61 7.69
N GLU A 52 -7.76 -17.38 8.64
CA GLU A 52 -8.54 -18.18 9.59
C GLU A 52 -8.05 -17.85 10.99
N ASN A 53 -8.97 -17.45 11.86
CA ASN A 53 -8.68 -17.08 13.24
C ASN A 53 -9.63 -17.85 14.16
N SER A 54 -9.15 -18.27 15.34
CA SER A 54 -9.99 -18.72 16.43
C SER A 54 -10.15 -17.59 17.43
N VAL A 55 -11.36 -17.40 17.94
CA VAL A 55 -11.69 -16.34 18.89
C VAL A 55 -12.61 -16.89 19.98
N GLU A 56 -12.28 -16.56 21.23
CA GLU A 56 -13.19 -16.81 22.36
C GLU A 56 -14.28 -15.75 22.35
N TRP A 57 -15.52 -16.18 22.20
CA TRP A 57 -16.69 -15.30 22.16
C TRP A 57 -17.87 -15.94 22.84
N ILE A 58 -18.56 -15.20 23.70
CA ILE A 58 -19.72 -15.68 24.51
C ILE A 58 -19.47 -17.05 25.16
N GLY A 59 -18.26 -17.22 25.72
CA GLY A 59 -17.86 -18.43 26.47
C GLY A 59 -17.56 -19.65 25.63
N LYS A 60 -17.36 -19.51 24.32
CA LYS A 60 -17.03 -20.60 23.39
C LYS A 60 -16.03 -20.14 22.34
N THR A 61 -15.27 -21.09 21.79
CA THR A 61 -14.31 -20.83 20.69
C THR A 61 -15.01 -20.89 19.33
N TYR A 62 -15.04 -19.79 18.62
CA TYR A 62 -15.53 -19.68 17.25
C TYR A 62 -14.35 -19.62 16.27
N LYS A 63 -14.57 -20.11 15.04
CA LYS A 63 -13.63 -19.95 13.95
C LYS A 63 -14.14 -18.87 12.99
N VAL A 64 -13.33 -17.89 12.72
CA VAL A 64 -13.59 -16.81 11.75
C VAL A 64 -12.76 -17.05 10.51
N ILE A 65 -13.40 -17.08 9.35
CA ILE A 65 -12.76 -17.29 8.05
C ILE A 65 -13.07 -16.08 7.17
N VAL A 66 -12.03 -15.40 6.73
CA VAL A 66 -12.14 -14.27 5.80
C VAL A 66 -11.41 -14.64 4.51
N LYS A 67 -12.08 -14.47 3.37
CA LYS A 67 -11.49 -14.69 2.05
C LYS A 67 -11.71 -13.45 1.19
N ARG A 68 -10.64 -12.86 0.67
CA ARG A 68 -10.71 -11.81 -0.35
C ARG A 68 -10.36 -12.39 -1.70
N LYS A 69 -11.15 -12.08 -2.70
CA LYS A 69 -10.89 -12.41 -4.10
C LYS A 69 -11.17 -11.23 -4.99
N VAL A 70 -10.36 -11.08 -6.04
CA VAL A 70 -10.65 -10.15 -7.12
C VAL A 70 -11.97 -10.54 -7.78
N ASP A 71 -12.88 -9.59 -7.94
CA ASP A 71 -14.15 -9.82 -8.62
C ASP A 71 -14.18 -9.08 -9.95
N ARG A 72 -14.10 -9.83 -11.05
CA ARG A 72 -14.08 -9.28 -12.41
C ARG A 72 -15.48 -8.93 -12.93
N GLU A 73 -16.53 -9.29 -12.20
CA GLU A 73 -17.91 -8.93 -12.53
C GLU A 73 -18.26 -7.54 -12.01
N LEU A 74 -17.51 -7.05 -11.01
CA LEU A 74 -17.65 -5.68 -10.51
C LEU A 74 -17.06 -4.68 -11.52
N PRO A 75 -17.63 -3.46 -11.60
CA PRO A 75 -17.04 -2.40 -12.38
C PRO A 75 -15.61 -2.09 -11.94
N MET A 76 -14.70 -1.97 -12.90
CA MET A 76 -13.35 -1.48 -12.59
C MET A 76 -13.41 -0.03 -12.08
N VAL A 77 -12.56 0.29 -11.14
CA VAL A 77 -12.36 1.66 -10.65
C VAL A 77 -11.16 2.30 -11.34
N GLU A 78 -11.21 3.61 -11.55
CA GLU A 78 -10.08 4.39 -12.03
C GLU A 78 -9.37 5.00 -10.83
N VAL A 79 -8.29 4.36 -10.39
CA VAL A 79 -7.55 4.75 -9.18
C VAL A 79 -6.67 5.99 -9.40
N GLU A 80 -6.21 6.17 -10.63
CA GLU A 80 -5.46 7.33 -11.13
C GLU A 80 -5.82 7.56 -12.60
N PRO A 81 -5.59 8.75 -13.17
CA PRO A 81 -5.83 8.99 -14.59
C PRO A 81 -5.18 7.93 -15.49
N GLY A 82 -6.00 7.17 -16.18
CA GLY A 82 -5.55 6.09 -17.08
C GLY A 82 -5.14 4.79 -16.40
N LYS A 83 -5.19 4.69 -15.07
CA LYS A 83 -4.83 3.49 -14.31
C LYS A 83 -6.07 2.90 -13.64
N LYS A 84 -6.44 1.70 -14.04
CA LYS A 84 -7.64 1.01 -13.53
C LYS A 84 -7.26 -0.12 -12.58
N ALA A 85 -8.19 -0.46 -11.69
CA ALA A 85 -8.10 -1.61 -10.81
C ALA A 85 -9.40 -2.41 -10.81
N TYR A 86 -9.30 -3.71 -10.60
CA TYR A 86 -10.45 -4.53 -10.25
C TYR A 86 -10.78 -4.37 -8.77
N ASP A 87 -12.07 -4.35 -8.45
CA ASP A 87 -12.52 -4.37 -7.05
C ASP A 87 -12.56 -5.80 -6.51
N ASN A 88 -12.74 -5.94 -5.22
CA ASN A 88 -12.69 -7.20 -4.51
C ASN A 88 -14.07 -7.58 -3.94
N ARG A 89 -14.28 -8.89 -3.80
CA ARG A 89 -15.34 -9.50 -2.99
C ARG A 89 -14.70 -10.16 -1.80
N ILE A 90 -15.25 -9.95 -0.61
CA ILE A 90 -14.77 -10.55 0.63
C ILE A 90 -15.89 -11.38 1.24
N SER A 91 -15.65 -12.67 1.43
CA SER A 91 -16.54 -13.52 2.21
C SER A 91 -16.08 -13.60 3.66
N LEU A 92 -16.99 -13.37 4.59
CA LEU A 92 -16.81 -13.52 6.02
C LEU A 92 -17.72 -14.66 6.51
N THR A 93 -17.09 -15.71 7.02
CA THR A 93 -17.78 -16.88 7.59
C THR A 93 -17.37 -17.04 9.05
N ILE A 94 -18.35 -17.23 9.93
CA ILE A 94 -18.13 -17.52 11.35
C ILE A 94 -18.72 -18.89 11.62
N VAL A 95 -17.90 -19.80 12.17
CA VAL A 95 -18.26 -21.20 12.44
C VAL A 95 -18.29 -21.44 13.94
N ARG A 96 -19.35 -22.11 14.42
CA ARG A 96 -19.51 -22.48 15.82
C ARG A 96 -18.55 -23.61 16.22
N PRO A 97 -18.36 -23.85 17.51
CA PRO A 97 -17.52 -24.95 18.02
C PRO A 97 -17.95 -26.34 17.52
N ASP A 98 -19.23 -26.53 17.24
CA ASP A 98 -19.79 -27.77 16.70
C ASP A 98 -19.59 -27.95 15.19
N GLY A 99 -18.93 -26.98 14.53
CA GLY A 99 -18.70 -26.97 13.10
C GLY A 99 -19.85 -26.40 12.26
N THR A 100 -20.97 -26.01 12.87
CA THR A 100 -22.08 -25.38 12.13
C THR A 100 -21.78 -23.93 11.81
N GLU A 101 -22.31 -23.46 10.69
CA GLU A 101 -22.17 -22.07 10.27
C GLU A 101 -23.08 -21.18 11.14
N PHE A 102 -22.48 -20.17 11.78
CA PHE A 102 -23.22 -19.15 12.51
C PHE A 102 -23.58 -17.98 11.60
N PHE A 103 -22.61 -17.56 10.79
CA PHE A 103 -22.72 -16.38 9.95
C PHE A 103 -21.96 -16.60 8.65
N ASN A 104 -22.54 -16.16 7.53
CA ASN A 104 -21.89 -16.20 6.23
C ASN A 104 -22.42 -15.07 5.36
N LYS A 105 -21.54 -14.15 5.01
CA LYS A 105 -21.93 -13.01 4.19
C LYS A 105 -20.78 -12.59 3.27
N GLU A 106 -21.14 -12.20 2.06
CA GLU A 106 -20.22 -11.58 1.11
C GLU A 106 -20.37 -10.06 1.15
N TYR A 107 -19.24 -9.39 1.08
CA TYR A 107 -19.11 -7.95 1.06
C TYR A 107 -18.41 -7.49 -0.20
N THR A 108 -18.92 -6.42 -0.79
CA THR A 108 -18.26 -5.60 -1.80
C THR A 108 -18.18 -4.17 -1.27
N LYS A 109 -17.47 -3.28 -1.95
CA LYS A 109 -17.42 -1.86 -1.59
C LYS A 109 -18.80 -1.24 -1.38
N ALA A 110 -19.82 -1.74 -2.09
CA ALA A 110 -21.19 -1.25 -1.98
C ALA A 110 -21.74 -1.28 -0.54
N ALA A 111 -21.32 -2.24 0.29
CA ALA A 111 -21.76 -2.33 1.68
C ALA A 111 -21.24 -1.18 2.56
N PHE A 112 -20.18 -0.50 2.13
CA PHE A 112 -19.46 0.51 2.89
C PHE A 112 -19.71 1.96 2.41
N MET A 113 -20.50 2.13 1.34
CA MET A 113 -20.67 3.42 0.66
C MET A 113 -21.08 4.58 1.57
N ASN A 114 -21.87 4.32 2.63
CA ASN A 114 -22.32 5.36 3.57
C ASN A 114 -21.20 5.89 4.49
N CYS A 115 -20.07 5.17 4.55
CA CYS A 115 -18.92 5.54 5.38
C CYS A 115 -17.83 6.24 4.56
N LEU A 116 -17.94 6.29 3.23
CA LEU A 116 -16.90 6.78 2.33
C LEU A 116 -17.16 8.22 1.89
N ASP A 117 -16.07 8.97 1.66
CA ASP A 117 -16.13 10.23 0.93
C ASP A 117 -16.28 10.00 -0.60
N GLU A 118 -16.58 11.06 -1.33
CA GLU A 118 -16.87 10.97 -2.78
C GLU A 118 -15.65 10.49 -3.61
N ASN A 119 -14.42 10.82 -3.19
CA ASN A 119 -13.22 10.37 -3.87
C ASN A 119 -13.05 8.86 -3.70
N THR A 120 -13.11 8.36 -2.48
CA THR A 120 -12.95 6.93 -2.16
C THR A 120 -14.10 6.09 -2.72
N LYS A 121 -15.33 6.61 -2.73
CA LYS A 121 -16.46 5.96 -3.43
C LYS A 121 -16.14 5.68 -4.90
N LYS A 122 -15.55 6.66 -5.57
CA LYS A 122 -15.26 6.60 -7.00
C LYS A 122 -14.00 5.78 -7.30
N ASN A 123 -12.91 6.04 -6.58
CA ASN A 123 -11.56 5.59 -6.94
C ASN A 123 -11.01 4.48 -6.03
N GLY A 124 -11.62 4.21 -4.87
CA GLY A 124 -11.18 3.17 -3.95
C GLY A 124 -11.69 1.78 -4.31
N VAL A 125 -11.01 0.75 -3.81
CA VAL A 125 -11.42 -0.66 -3.82
C VAL A 125 -11.58 -1.17 -2.39
N LEU A 126 -12.37 -2.23 -2.19
CA LEU A 126 -12.45 -2.90 -0.88
C LEU A 126 -11.13 -3.62 -0.59
N LEU A 127 -10.33 -3.10 0.36
CA LEU A 127 -8.99 -3.59 0.63
C LEU A 127 -8.98 -4.83 1.53
N GLY A 128 -9.81 -4.83 2.57
CA GLY A 128 -9.78 -5.91 3.55
C GLY A 128 -10.91 -5.86 4.57
N ILE A 129 -11.12 -7.00 5.22
CA ILE A 129 -11.86 -7.17 6.46
C ILE A 129 -11.00 -8.10 7.31
N VAL A 130 -10.71 -7.73 8.56
CA VAL A 130 -9.85 -8.50 9.48
C VAL A 130 -10.54 -8.55 10.84
N LEU A 131 -10.55 -9.73 11.47
CA LEU A 131 -11.01 -9.84 12.86
C LEU A 131 -10.08 -9.03 13.77
N ASP A 132 -10.65 -8.10 14.49
CA ASP A 132 -9.94 -7.31 15.51
C ASP A 132 -10.07 -7.97 16.88
N ARG A 133 -11.29 -8.05 17.42
CA ARG A 133 -11.55 -8.61 18.75
C ARG A 133 -12.98 -9.09 18.92
N ALA A 134 -13.20 -9.84 20.01
CA ALA A 134 -14.52 -10.06 20.58
C ALA A 134 -14.72 -9.06 21.74
N GLU A 135 -15.88 -8.43 21.78
CA GLU A 135 -16.24 -7.46 22.82
C GLU A 135 -17.70 -7.64 23.22
N GLY A 136 -17.92 -8.17 24.43
CA GLY A 136 -19.25 -8.51 24.90
C GLY A 136 -19.99 -9.45 23.94
N ASP A 137 -21.16 -9.02 23.48
CA ASP A 137 -21.99 -9.79 22.55
C ASP A 137 -21.60 -9.60 21.07
N ASN A 138 -20.47 -8.96 20.78
CA ASN A 138 -20.10 -8.59 19.43
C ASN A 138 -18.72 -9.15 19.02
N LEU A 139 -18.59 -9.49 17.74
CA LEU A 139 -17.31 -9.64 17.06
C LEU A 139 -17.04 -8.35 16.27
N ILE A 140 -15.86 -7.78 16.48
CA ILE A 140 -15.43 -6.52 15.89
C ILE A 140 -14.41 -6.83 14.80
N PHE A 141 -14.61 -6.22 13.64
CA PHE A 141 -13.73 -6.35 12.50
C PHE A 141 -13.27 -4.97 12.03
N ALA A 142 -11.99 -4.83 11.76
CA ALA A 142 -11.48 -3.71 11.00
C ALA A 142 -11.74 -3.96 9.51
N ALA A 143 -12.26 -2.95 8.82
CA ALA A 143 -12.46 -2.99 7.37
C ALA A 143 -11.86 -1.72 6.74
N SER A 144 -11.46 -1.79 5.48
CA SER A 144 -10.92 -0.62 4.78
C SER A 144 -11.26 -0.61 3.30
N VAL A 145 -11.48 0.60 2.79
CA VAL A 145 -11.65 0.91 1.36
C VAL A 145 -10.67 2.02 1.00
N GLY A 146 -9.92 1.86 -0.08
CA GLY A 146 -8.92 2.85 -0.46
C GLY A 146 -8.16 2.46 -1.72
N SER A 147 -6.94 2.99 -1.85
CA SER A 147 -6.07 2.72 -2.98
C SER A 147 -5.57 1.26 -2.97
N PRO A 148 -5.64 0.54 -4.09
CA PRO A 148 -5.06 -0.80 -4.22
C PRO A 148 -3.54 -0.78 -4.39
N ASP A 149 -2.91 0.38 -4.47
CA ASP A 149 -1.46 0.51 -4.55
C ASP A 149 -0.85 0.22 -3.17
N VAL A 150 0.05 -0.76 -3.10
CA VAL A 150 0.71 -1.18 -1.85
C VAL A 150 1.63 -0.10 -1.26
N LEU A 151 1.96 0.92 -2.02
CA LEU A 151 2.78 2.05 -1.58
C LEU A 151 1.92 3.26 -1.14
N SER A 152 0.59 3.15 -1.23
CA SER A 152 -0.33 4.22 -0.85
C SER A 152 -0.89 3.97 0.54
N ASP A 153 -0.88 4.99 1.37
CA ASP A 153 -1.51 5.00 2.70
C ASP A 153 -2.96 5.56 2.65
N GLU A 154 -3.49 5.78 1.43
CA GLU A 154 -4.83 6.34 1.26
C GLU A 154 -5.90 5.27 1.44
N PHE A 155 -6.55 5.23 2.58
CA PHE A 155 -7.72 4.40 2.85
C PHE A 155 -8.62 5.03 3.91
N ILE A 156 -9.89 4.64 3.89
CA ILE A 156 -10.85 4.97 4.95
C ILE A 156 -11.01 3.75 5.83
N PRO A 157 -10.64 3.84 7.12
CA PRO A 157 -10.85 2.79 8.09
C PRO A 157 -12.31 2.74 8.54
N MET A 158 -12.82 1.52 8.77
CA MET A 158 -14.17 1.27 9.19
C MET A 158 -14.22 0.14 10.20
N VAL A 159 -15.20 0.19 11.08
CA VAL A 159 -15.54 -0.87 12.02
C VAL A 159 -16.78 -1.60 11.50
N LEU A 160 -16.65 -2.90 11.25
CA LEU A 160 -17.76 -3.80 10.97
C LEU A 160 -18.01 -4.63 12.23
N THR A 161 -19.23 -4.65 12.72
CA THR A 161 -19.63 -5.39 13.93
C THR A 161 -20.62 -6.46 13.55
N VAL A 162 -20.42 -7.68 14.07
CA VAL A 162 -21.38 -8.80 13.98
C VAL A 162 -21.83 -9.14 15.38
N GLY A 163 -23.10 -8.93 15.66
CA GLY A 163 -23.72 -9.25 16.94
C GLY A 163 -24.07 -10.72 17.10
N ARG A 164 -24.33 -11.16 18.33
CA ARG A 164 -24.69 -12.55 18.67
C ARG A 164 -25.95 -13.05 18.00
N MET A 165 -26.80 -12.17 17.50
CA MET A 165 -28.01 -12.52 16.74
C MET A 165 -27.77 -12.51 15.23
N GLY A 166 -26.53 -12.24 14.78
CA GLY A 166 -26.19 -12.15 13.36
C GLY A 166 -26.49 -10.78 12.73
N ASP A 167 -26.88 -9.80 13.55
CA ASP A 167 -27.03 -8.41 13.11
C ASP A 167 -25.66 -7.82 12.74
N VAL A 168 -25.67 -6.90 11.77
CA VAL A 168 -24.44 -6.28 11.25
C VAL A 168 -24.58 -4.77 11.31
N SER A 169 -23.55 -4.10 11.82
CA SER A 169 -23.40 -2.66 11.68
C SER A 169 -22.05 -2.31 11.08
N ILE A 170 -21.99 -1.22 10.31
CA ILE A 170 -20.78 -0.69 9.70
C ILE A 170 -20.73 0.80 10.02
N LYS A 171 -19.59 1.26 10.54
CA LYS A 171 -19.34 2.66 10.88
C LYS A 171 -17.93 3.05 10.46
N ARG A 172 -17.70 4.34 10.15
CA ARG A 172 -16.35 4.88 9.99
C ARG A 172 -15.61 4.78 11.33
N ASP A 173 -14.36 4.36 11.28
CA ASP A 173 -13.48 4.40 12.44
C ASP A 173 -12.88 5.81 12.54
N THR A 174 -13.19 6.52 13.60
CA THR A 174 -12.69 7.88 13.88
C THR A 174 -11.60 7.88 14.95
N THR A 175 -11.22 6.71 15.49
CA THR A 175 -10.20 6.64 16.54
C THR A 175 -8.79 6.94 16.03
N MET A 176 -8.53 6.69 14.76
CA MET A 176 -7.24 7.03 14.12
C MET A 176 -7.10 8.53 13.84
N ASP A 177 -8.22 9.26 13.66
CA ASP A 177 -8.19 10.71 13.42
C ASP A 177 -7.80 11.49 14.67
N THR A 178 -8.08 10.96 15.88
CA THR A 178 -7.81 11.62 17.17
C THR A 178 -6.38 11.44 17.67
N SER A 179 -5.64 10.45 17.20
CA SER A 179 -4.24 10.22 17.62
C SER A 179 -3.28 11.25 17.02
N ASN A 180 -3.55 11.78 15.84
CA ASN A 180 -2.72 12.81 15.21
C ASN A 180 -2.90 14.21 15.83
N ASP A 181 -4.09 14.49 16.39
CA ASP A 181 -4.38 15.79 17.02
C ASP A 181 -3.76 15.90 18.43
N GLN A 182 -3.49 14.77 19.10
CA GLN A 182 -2.86 14.78 20.43
C GLN A 182 -1.33 14.93 20.35
N GLU A 183 -0.67 14.36 19.34
CA GLU A 183 0.77 14.54 19.16
C GLU A 183 1.15 15.97 18.78
N GLN A 184 0.27 16.73 18.09
CA GLN A 184 0.51 18.12 17.73
C GLN A 184 0.30 19.11 18.91
N GLN A 185 -0.45 18.72 19.95
CA GLN A 185 -0.65 19.59 21.11
C GLN A 185 0.46 19.46 22.15
N GLU A 186 1.18 18.34 22.20
CA GLU A 186 2.31 18.17 23.13
C GLU A 186 3.60 18.84 22.65
N GLU A 187 3.74 19.10 21.35
CA GLU A 187 4.92 19.81 20.80
C GLU A 187 4.85 21.36 20.94
N ASP A 188 3.67 21.94 21.15
CA ASP A 188 3.48 23.39 21.20
C ASP A 188 3.51 23.97 22.65
N GLU A 189 3.53 23.12 23.69
CA GLU A 189 3.65 23.56 25.11
C GLU A 189 5.10 23.50 25.67
N GLY A 190 6.09 23.21 24.84
CA GLY A 190 7.50 22.97 25.22
C GLY A 190 8.47 24.09 24.92
N VAL A 191 8.07 25.41 24.94
CA VAL A 191 9.01 26.54 24.82
C VAL A 191 8.81 27.53 25.95
#